data_0ccd74f5505ca6375a484832061238e6
#
_entry.id   0ccd74f5505ca6375a484832061238e6
#
_cell.length_a   1.000
_cell.length_b   1.000
_cell.length_c   1.000
_cell.angle_alpha   90.00
_cell.angle_beta   90.00
_cell.angle_gamma   90.00
#
_symmetry.space_group_name_H-M   'P 1'
#
loop_
_entity.id
_entity.type
_entity.pdbx_description
1 polymer ?
#
loop_
_entity_poly.entity_id
_entity_poly.type
_entity_poly.pdbx_seq_one_letter_code
_entity_poly.pdbx_strand_id
1 'polypeptide(L)'
;MGWDDNGLPTERRVQNYFGVRCDPSLSYQENFSPPEDAGDPKAIKKRGDIDISRRNFVELCHLLTQEDEKAFEALWRHLGLSIDWSLTYATIDDHCQSIAQRAFLENLDRGEAYQIEAPSLWDVTFRTAVAQAELEDRPQSGAYHNLLFHLPEGVTTHDGQDDLMIATTRPELLPACVALVAHPEDERYNPLFGSSVTTPVFGVSVPVLSHELADPEKGTG
;
A
#
# COMPACT_ATOMS: atom_id res chain seq x y z
N MET A 1 -14.40 10.21 25.45
CA MET A 1 -13.32 10.63 24.55
C MET A 1 -12.69 9.39 23.94
N GLY A 2 -12.47 9.36 22.63
CA GLY A 2 -11.80 8.24 21.94
C GLY A 2 -10.45 8.68 21.38
N TRP A 3 -9.46 7.83 21.56
CA TRP A 3 -8.12 7.97 20.98
C TRP A 3 -8.00 7.07 19.77
N ASP A 4 -7.64 7.64 18.62
CA ASP A 4 -7.35 6.88 17.40
C ASP A 4 -5.85 6.69 17.28
N ASP A 5 -5.36 5.58 17.83
CA ASP A 5 -3.94 5.29 18.00
C ASP A 5 -3.41 4.24 17.03
N ASN A 6 -4.22 3.79 16.10
CA ASN A 6 -3.82 2.79 15.13
C ASN A 6 -3.37 3.38 13.80
N GLY A 7 -2.84 2.52 12.93
CA GLY A 7 -2.54 2.83 11.54
C GLY A 7 -1.19 3.50 11.31
N LEU A 8 -0.98 3.90 10.05
CA LEU A 8 0.27 4.44 9.54
C LEU A 8 0.76 5.70 10.26
N PRO A 9 -0.10 6.66 10.68
CA PRO A 9 0.36 7.82 11.44
C PRO A 9 1.10 7.44 12.72
N THR A 10 0.57 6.49 13.50
CA THR A 10 1.20 5.98 14.71
C THR A 10 2.50 5.25 14.41
N GLU A 11 2.52 4.37 13.40
CA GLU A 11 3.75 3.70 12.98
C GLU A 11 4.85 4.70 12.59
N ARG A 12 4.53 5.70 11.78
CA ARG A 12 5.47 6.75 11.38
C ARG A 12 5.96 7.57 12.57
N ARG A 13 5.07 7.90 13.49
CA ARG A 13 5.41 8.63 14.72
C ARG A 13 6.44 7.85 15.54
N VAL A 14 6.21 6.55 15.76
CA VAL A 14 7.11 5.65 16.51
C VAL A 14 8.46 5.49 15.79
N GLN A 15 8.43 5.21 14.48
CA GLN A 15 9.63 5.05 13.68
C GLN A 15 10.52 6.30 13.74
N ASN A 16 9.95 7.48 13.58
CA ASN A 16 10.69 8.74 13.58
C ASN A 16 11.16 9.14 14.98
N TYR A 17 10.34 8.89 16.01
CA TYR A 17 10.67 9.26 17.38
C TYR A 17 11.78 8.40 17.98
N PHE A 18 11.77 7.10 17.72
CA PHE A 18 12.77 6.16 18.22
C PHE A 18 13.88 5.85 17.20
N GLY A 19 13.75 6.23 15.94
CA GLY A 19 14.69 5.85 14.87
C GLY A 19 14.75 4.34 14.69
N VAL A 20 13.60 3.69 14.56
CA VAL A 20 13.47 2.23 14.43
C VAL A 20 12.71 1.86 13.16
N ARG A 21 12.89 0.62 12.69
CA ARG A 21 12.10 0.03 11.61
C ARG A 21 11.64 -1.36 12.01
N CYS A 22 10.41 -1.69 11.66
CA CYS A 22 9.87 -3.02 11.86
C CYS A 22 10.46 -3.99 10.84
N ASP A 23 11.11 -5.05 11.32
CA ASP A 23 11.53 -6.20 10.52
C ASP A 23 10.86 -7.47 11.08
N PRO A 24 9.83 -8.00 10.38
CA PRO A 24 9.10 -9.17 10.86
C PRO A 24 9.93 -10.47 10.87
N SER A 25 11.11 -10.48 10.24
CA SER A 25 12.03 -11.63 10.25
C SER A 25 12.81 -11.74 11.56
N LEU A 26 12.88 -10.65 12.33
CA LEU A 26 13.61 -10.63 13.60
C LEU A 26 12.81 -11.27 14.73
N SER A 27 13.52 -12.00 15.60
CA SER A 27 12.94 -12.60 16.80
C SER A 27 12.66 -11.54 17.87
N TYR A 28 11.61 -11.77 18.65
CA TYR A 28 11.27 -10.94 19.81
C TYR A 28 12.40 -10.89 20.84
N GLN A 29 12.67 -9.70 21.35
CA GLN A 29 13.63 -9.45 22.42
C GLN A 29 12.87 -9.06 23.69
N GLU A 30 12.84 -9.95 24.69
CA GLU A 30 12.06 -9.77 25.91
C GLU A 30 12.50 -8.54 26.75
N ASN A 31 13.79 -8.22 26.72
CA ASN A 31 14.37 -7.09 27.48
C ASN A 31 14.72 -5.91 26.56
N PHE A 32 13.99 -5.73 25.48
CA PHE A 32 14.20 -4.60 24.58
C PHE A 32 13.87 -3.29 25.28
N SER A 33 14.83 -2.36 25.27
CA SER A 33 14.63 -1.00 25.80
C SER A 33 14.59 0.00 24.66
N PRO A 34 13.75 1.06 24.76
CA PRO A 34 13.77 2.13 23.78
C PRO A 34 15.18 2.73 23.64
N PRO A 35 15.58 3.15 22.41
CA PRO A 35 16.85 3.84 22.21
C PRO A 35 16.99 5.09 23.07
N GLU A 36 18.17 5.31 23.67
CA GLU A 36 18.44 6.46 24.56
C GLU A 36 18.34 7.82 23.84
N ASP A 37 18.48 7.84 22.52
CA ASP A 37 18.38 9.03 21.68
C ASP A 37 16.96 9.29 21.16
N ALA A 38 15.94 8.66 21.75
CA ALA A 38 14.55 8.86 21.39
C ALA A 38 14.17 10.36 21.45
N GLY A 39 13.52 10.84 20.38
CA GLY A 39 13.10 12.24 20.28
C GLY A 39 14.21 13.22 19.86
N ASP A 40 15.45 12.78 19.64
CA ASP A 40 16.52 13.60 19.07
C ASP A 40 16.78 13.28 17.59
N PRO A 41 16.22 14.05 16.62
CA PRO A 41 16.35 13.76 15.20
C PRO A 41 17.81 13.83 14.69
N LYS A 42 18.68 14.61 15.35
CA LYS A 42 20.09 14.73 14.95
C LYS A 42 20.88 13.50 15.38
N ALA A 43 20.67 13.03 16.59
CA ALA A 43 21.28 11.82 17.11
C ALA A 43 20.81 10.59 16.31
N ILE A 44 19.51 10.46 16.09
CA ILE A 44 18.92 9.39 15.27
C ILE A 44 19.51 9.40 13.86
N LYS A 45 19.56 10.56 13.19
CA LYS A 45 20.16 10.66 11.84
C LYS A 45 21.62 10.24 11.81
N LYS A 46 22.38 10.52 12.86
CA LYS A 46 23.80 10.15 12.97
C LYS A 46 23.97 8.64 13.20
N ARG A 47 23.13 8.05 14.01
CA ARG A 47 23.14 6.60 14.31
C ARG A 47 22.62 5.77 13.15
N GLY A 48 21.57 6.24 12.48
CA GLY A 48 20.74 5.49 11.55
C GLY A 48 19.62 4.73 12.27
N ASP A 49 18.68 4.17 11.47
CA ASP A 49 17.58 3.39 11.99
C ASP A 49 18.04 2.03 12.51
N ILE A 50 17.35 1.51 13.53
CA ILE A 50 17.55 0.17 14.10
C ILE A 50 16.38 -0.72 13.65
N ASP A 51 16.69 -1.85 13.03
CA ASP A 51 15.67 -2.85 12.73
C ASP A 51 15.33 -3.63 14.01
N ILE A 52 14.01 -3.72 14.32
CA ILE A 52 13.47 -4.41 15.49
C ILE A 52 12.35 -5.35 15.11
N SER A 53 12.09 -6.36 15.93
CA SER A 53 11.01 -7.31 15.70
C SER A 53 9.64 -6.63 15.71
N ARG A 54 8.66 -7.21 15.02
CA ARG A 54 7.29 -6.70 15.01
C ARG A 54 6.72 -6.54 16.43
N ARG A 55 6.97 -7.49 17.33
CA ARG A 55 6.44 -7.43 18.69
C ARG A 55 7.06 -6.30 19.50
N ASN A 56 8.38 -6.10 19.41
CA ASN A 56 9.03 -4.96 20.05
C ASN A 56 8.56 -3.62 19.46
N PHE A 57 8.31 -3.56 18.14
CA PHE A 57 7.76 -2.37 17.52
C PHE A 57 6.35 -2.03 18.04
N VAL A 58 5.48 -3.03 18.20
CA VAL A 58 4.13 -2.85 18.78
C VAL A 58 4.23 -2.38 20.25
N GLU A 59 5.17 -2.91 21.04
CA GLU A 59 5.42 -2.44 22.41
C GLU A 59 5.82 -0.96 22.45
N LEU A 60 6.66 -0.50 21.51
CA LEU A 60 6.98 0.92 21.36
C LEU A 60 5.79 1.78 20.93
N CYS A 61 4.91 1.25 20.08
CA CYS A 61 3.67 1.94 19.72
C CYS A 61 2.80 2.18 20.95
N HIS A 62 2.54 1.14 21.76
CA HIS A 62 1.79 1.29 23.00
C HIS A 62 2.43 2.27 23.99
N LEU A 63 3.76 2.24 24.11
CA LEU A 63 4.48 3.15 25.00
C LEU A 63 4.31 4.62 24.57
N LEU A 64 4.49 4.91 23.27
CA LEU A 64 4.46 6.30 22.79
C LEU A 64 3.04 6.86 22.74
N THR A 65 2.04 6.05 22.33
CA THR A 65 0.64 6.51 22.29
C THR A 65 0.14 6.86 23.68
N GLN A 66 0.47 6.10 24.73
CA GLN A 66 0.12 6.43 26.10
C GLN A 66 0.70 7.78 26.58
N GLU A 67 1.90 8.14 26.14
CA GLU A 67 2.49 9.45 26.45
C GLU A 67 1.83 10.58 25.62
N ASP A 68 1.57 10.33 24.37
CA ASP A 68 0.90 11.29 23.48
C ASP A 68 -0.55 11.56 23.96
N GLU A 69 -1.32 10.53 24.38
CA GLU A 69 -2.66 10.65 24.98
C GLU A 69 -2.66 11.58 26.22
N LYS A 70 -1.72 11.37 27.14
CA LYS A 70 -1.58 12.23 28.33
C LYS A 70 -1.31 13.69 27.97
N ALA A 71 -0.45 13.91 26.95
CA ALA A 71 -0.12 15.25 26.49
C ALA A 71 -1.35 15.94 25.86
N PHE A 72 -2.10 15.23 25.03
CA PHE A 72 -3.34 15.74 24.42
C PHE A 72 -4.43 15.95 25.48
N GLU A 73 -4.62 15.04 26.42
CA GLU A 73 -5.58 15.21 27.51
C GLU A 73 -5.27 16.47 28.32
N ALA A 74 -4.01 16.68 28.69
CA ALA A 74 -3.58 17.86 29.41
C ALA A 74 -3.89 19.15 28.63
N LEU A 75 -3.62 19.17 27.31
CA LEU A 75 -3.94 20.29 26.44
C LEU A 75 -5.46 20.56 26.40
N TRP A 76 -6.28 19.54 26.21
CA TRP A 76 -7.73 19.71 26.07
C TRP A 76 -8.41 20.10 27.38
N ARG A 77 -7.90 19.61 28.51
CA ARG A 77 -8.31 20.08 29.86
C ARG A 77 -7.95 21.56 30.04
N HIS A 78 -6.77 21.98 29.56
CA HIS A 78 -6.37 23.41 29.59
C HIS A 78 -7.27 24.28 28.74
N LEU A 79 -7.69 23.80 27.57
CA LEU A 79 -8.62 24.49 26.67
C LEU A 79 -10.06 24.49 27.20
N GLY A 80 -10.37 23.77 28.25
CA GLY A 80 -11.69 23.71 28.87
C GLY A 80 -12.74 22.94 28.07
N LEU A 81 -12.32 21.93 27.29
CA LEU A 81 -13.28 21.07 26.57
C LEU A 81 -14.19 20.33 27.54
N SER A 82 -15.50 20.35 27.26
CA SER A 82 -16.53 19.68 28.06
C SER A 82 -16.58 18.18 27.73
N ILE A 83 -15.65 17.42 28.32
CA ILE A 83 -15.48 15.98 28.11
C ILE A 83 -15.61 15.27 29.47
N ASP A 84 -16.34 14.16 29.48
CA ASP A 84 -16.31 13.21 30.59
C ASP A 84 -15.09 12.29 30.44
N TRP A 85 -14.02 12.63 31.16
CA TRP A 85 -12.75 11.92 31.12
C TRP A 85 -12.77 10.54 31.80
N SER A 86 -13.90 10.18 32.45
CA SER A 86 -14.10 8.82 32.95
C SER A 86 -14.55 7.84 31.87
N LEU A 87 -15.00 8.39 30.72
CA LEU A 87 -15.49 7.62 29.56
C LEU A 87 -14.49 7.72 28.42
N THR A 88 -13.28 7.27 28.63
CA THR A 88 -12.24 7.24 27.59
C THR A 88 -12.02 5.81 27.08
N TYR A 89 -11.58 5.70 25.83
CA TYR A 89 -11.14 4.44 25.19
C TYR A 89 -10.09 4.73 24.14
N ALA A 90 -9.28 3.74 23.82
CA ALA A 90 -8.33 3.79 22.70
C ALA A 90 -8.66 2.72 21.67
N THR A 91 -8.49 3.03 20.39
CA THR A 91 -8.78 2.06 19.30
C THR A 91 -7.90 0.82 19.36
N ILE A 92 -6.76 0.90 20.06
CA ILE A 92 -5.81 -0.19 20.24
C ILE A 92 -5.93 -0.90 21.60
N ASP A 93 -6.87 -0.52 22.46
CA ASP A 93 -7.08 -1.21 23.73
C ASP A 93 -7.71 -2.61 23.53
N ASP A 94 -7.55 -3.48 24.53
CA ASP A 94 -8.02 -4.87 24.45
C ASP A 94 -9.54 -4.98 24.22
N HIS A 95 -10.31 -4.04 24.75
CA HIS A 95 -11.76 -4.00 24.60
C HIS A 95 -12.14 -3.67 23.16
N CYS A 96 -11.57 -2.61 22.59
CA CYS A 96 -11.81 -2.20 21.21
C CYS A 96 -11.32 -3.25 20.22
N GLN A 97 -10.16 -3.85 20.43
CA GLN A 97 -9.65 -4.94 19.63
C GLN A 97 -10.61 -6.15 19.64
N SER A 98 -11.10 -6.54 20.82
CA SER A 98 -12.04 -7.66 20.94
C SER A 98 -13.34 -7.42 20.17
N ILE A 99 -13.89 -6.19 20.27
CA ILE A 99 -15.12 -5.82 19.53
C ILE A 99 -14.87 -5.80 18.03
N ALA A 100 -13.78 -5.18 17.59
CA ALA A 100 -13.43 -5.09 16.17
C ALA A 100 -13.23 -6.47 15.53
N GLN A 101 -12.53 -7.37 16.23
CA GLN A 101 -12.32 -8.75 15.76
C GLN A 101 -13.63 -9.52 15.69
N ARG A 102 -14.53 -9.36 16.68
CA ARG A 102 -15.88 -9.99 16.63
C ARG A 102 -16.68 -9.49 15.45
N ALA A 103 -16.74 -8.17 15.24
CA ALA A 103 -17.46 -7.58 14.11
C ALA A 103 -16.90 -8.05 12.76
N PHE A 104 -15.57 -8.19 12.65
CA PHE A 104 -14.94 -8.75 11.46
C PHE A 104 -15.38 -10.21 11.21
N LEU A 105 -15.37 -11.05 12.25
CA LEU A 105 -15.79 -12.45 12.13
C LEU A 105 -17.29 -12.59 11.76
N GLU A 106 -18.13 -11.69 12.27
CA GLU A 106 -19.55 -11.65 11.88
C GLU A 106 -19.73 -11.25 10.42
N ASN A 107 -18.91 -10.33 9.89
CA ASN A 107 -18.93 -9.97 8.47
C ASN A 107 -18.39 -11.11 7.59
N LEU A 108 -17.38 -11.84 8.06
CA LEU A 108 -16.85 -13.02 7.37
C LEU A 108 -17.91 -14.13 7.28
N ASP A 109 -18.64 -14.39 8.37
CA ASP A 109 -19.72 -15.39 8.41
C ASP A 109 -20.88 -15.04 7.45
N ARG A 110 -21.16 -13.74 7.28
CA ARG A 110 -22.17 -13.26 6.32
C ARG A 110 -21.67 -13.22 4.88
N GLY A 111 -20.39 -13.48 4.63
CA GLY A 111 -19.76 -13.37 3.30
C GLY A 111 -19.50 -11.94 2.82
N GLU A 112 -19.64 -10.94 3.69
CA GLU A 112 -19.36 -9.52 3.40
C GLU A 112 -17.86 -9.20 3.46
N ALA A 113 -17.10 -9.97 4.25
CA ALA A 113 -15.64 -9.94 4.27
C ALA A 113 -15.11 -11.20 3.59
N TYR A 114 -14.18 -11.04 2.66
CA TYR A 114 -13.57 -12.15 1.91
C TYR A 114 -12.14 -11.81 1.51
N GLN A 115 -11.36 -12.83 1.25
CA GLN A 115 -10.00 -12.67 0.74
C GLN A 115 -10.02 -12.54 -0.78
N ILE A 116 -9.28 -11.58 -1.30
CA ILE A 116 -9.10 -11.37 -2.73
C ILE A 116 -7.61 -11.25 -3.06
N GLU A 117 -7.21 -11.84 -4.18
CA GLU A 117 -5.88 -11.62 -4.76
C GLU A 117 -5.94 -10.36 -5.64
N ALA A 118 -5.44 -9.25 -5.11
CA ALA A 118 -5.39 -7.97 -5.81
C ALA A 118 -4.13 -7.21 -5.42
N PRO A 119 -3.60 -6.33 -6.29
CA PRO A 119 -2.52 -5.42 -5.94
C PRO A 119 -2.91 -4.55 -4.75
N SER A 120 -1.99 -4.38 -3.81
CA SER A 120 -2.13 -3.46 -2.69
C SER A 120 -0.98 -2.46 -2.67
N LEU A 121 -1.20 -1.33 -2.01
CA LEU A 121 -0.19 -0.28 -1.90
C LEU A 121 0.74 -0.59 -0.73
N TRP A 122 2.03 -0.43 -0.98
CA TRP A 122 3.09 -0.70 -0.02
C TRP A 122 4.12 0.41 -0.02
N ASP A 123 4.41 0.96 1.17
CA ASP A 123 5.50 1.93 1.35
C ASP A 123 6.81 1.17 1.62
N VAL A 124 7.73 1.26 0.67
CA VAL A 124 9.03 0.55 0.75
C VAL A 124 9.99 1.15 1.78
N THR A 125 9.78 2.41 2.18
CA THR A 125 10.61 3.09 3.19
C THR A 125 10.17 2.71 4.60
N PHE A 126 8.87 2.78 4.84
CA PHE A 126 8.30 2.43 6.15
C PHE A 126 7.96 0.94 6.28
N ARG A 127 8.03 0.17 5.18
CA ARG A 127 7.76 -1.28 5.12
C ARG A 127 6.37 -1.63 5.68
N THR A 128 5.36 -0.90 5.23
CA THR A 128 3.98 -1.08 5.68
C THR A 128 2.99 -0.94 4.53
N ALA A 129 1.80 -1.52 4.71
CA ALA A 129 0.68 -1.33 3.80
C ALA A 129 0.13 0.11 3.93
N VAL A 130 -0.34 0.67 2.82
CA VAL A 130 -0.88 2.03 2.75
C VAL A 130 -2.34 1.96 2.34
N ALA A 131 -3.23 2.60 3.12
CA ALA A 131 -4.63 2.74 2.76
C ALA A 131 -4.82 3.79 1.64
N GLN A 132 -5.87 3.62 0.83
CA GLN A 132 -6.17 4.59 -0.24
C GLN A 132 -6.38 6.02 0.28
N ALA A 133 -6.94 6.17 1.49
CA ALA A 133 -7.15 7.47 2.12
C ALA A 133 -5.85 8.21 2.49
N GLU A 134 -4.71 7.50 2.52
CA GLU A 134 -3.40 8.07 2.84
C GLU A 134 -2.58 8.44 1.60
N LEU A 135 -3.15 8.25 0.41
CA LEU A 135 -2.49 8.62 -0.85
C LEU A 135 -2.62 10.12 -1.09
N GLU A 136 -1.50 10.71 -1.48
CA GLU A 136 -1.44 12.08 -1.95
C GLU A 136 -1.03 12.08 -3.42
N ASP A 137 -1.88 12.66 -4.28
CA ASP A 137 -1.56 12.85 -5.69
C ASP A 137 -0.47 13.93 -5.83
N ARG A 138 0.65 13.53 -6.43
CA ARG A 138 1.76 14.44 -6.72
C ARG A 138 2.00 14.49 -8.23
N PRO A 139 1.66 15.61 -8.89
CA PRO A 139 1.95 15.78 -10.31
C PRO A 139 3.44 15.63 -10.58
N GLN A 140 3.81 14.74 -11.49
CA GLN A 140 5.18 14.55 -11.94
C GLN A 140 5.22 14.59 -13.47
N SER A 141 6.30 15.15 -14.01
CA SER A 141 6.56 15.05 -15.44
C SER A 141 6.84 13.59 -15.81
N GLY A 142 6.07 13.08 -16.75
CA GLY A 142 6.20 11.72 -17.26
C GLY A 142 6.23 11.71 -18.78
N ALA A 143 6.51 10.55 -19.35
CA ALA A 143 6.45 10.33 -20.79
C ALA A 143 5.77 8.99 -21.06
N TYR A 144 5.10 8.91 -22.21
CA TYR A 144 4.69 7.63 -22.76
C TYR A 144 5.86 7.01 -23.52
N HIS A 145 6.10 5.74 -23.28
CA HIS A 145 7.09 4.92 -23.96
C HIS A 145 6.37 3.93 -24.85
N ASN A 146 6.69 3.91 -26.14
CA ASN A 146 6.12 3.00 -27.08
C ASN A 146 6.91 1.68 -27.09
N LEU A 147 6.23 0.58 -26.84
CA LEU A 147 6.76 -0.77 -26.85
C LEU A 147 6.08 -1.56 -27.98
N LEU A 148 6.87 -2.27 -28.78
CA LEU A 148 6.36 -3.12 -29.85
C LEU A 148 6.30 -4.57 -29.39
N PHE A 149 5.09 -5.12 -29.33
CA PHE A 149 4.82 -6.52 -29.05
C PHE A 149 4.62 -7.27 -30.37
N HIS A 150 5.29 -8.40 -30.53
CA HIS A 150 5.23 -9.16 -31.80
C HIS A 150 3.97 -10.04 -31.84
N LEU A 151 3.22 -9.91 -32.89
CA LEU A 151 2.07 -10.76 -33.17
C LEU A 151 2.51 -12.12 -33.75
N PRO A 152 1.72 -13.19 -33.55
CA PRO A 152 1.96 -14.46 -34.19
C PRO A 152 1.87 -14.36 -35.73
N GLU A 153 2.55 -15.26 -36.43
CA GLU A 153 2.49 -15.31 -37.88
C GLU A 153 1.04 -15.44 -38.40
N GLY A 154 0.67 -14.57 -39.30
CA GLY A 154 -0.67 -14.53 -39.91
C GLY A 154 -1.72 -13.77 -39.10
N VAL A 155 -1.35 -13.19 -37.92
CA VAL A 155 -2.19 -12.29 -37.14
C VAL A 155 -1.70 -10.87 -37.38
N THR A 156 -2.62 -9.94 -37.66
CA THR A 156 -2.30 -8.53 -37.83
C THR A 156 -3.21 -7.67 -36.98
N THR A 157 -2.77 -6.45 -36.68
CA THR A 157 -3.62 -5.41 -36.07
C THR A 157 -4.76 -5.01 -37.04
N HIS A 158 -5.72 -4.23 -36.58
CA HIS A 158 -6.84 -3.76 -37.41
C HIS A 158 -6.39 -2.93 -38.63
N ASP A 159 -5.22 -2.28 -38.53
CA ASP A 159 -4.59 -1.50 -39.61
C ASP A 159 -3.53 -2.29 -40.39
N GLY A 160 -3.47 -3.61 -40.20
CA GLY A 160 -2.66 -4.54 -40.97
C GLY A 160 -1.17 -4.57 -40.60
N GLN A 161 -0.81 -4.17 -39.39
CA GLN A 161 0.57 -4.25 -38.87
C GLN A 161 0.85 -5.62 -38.26
N ASP A 162 2.09 -6.10 -38.39
CA ASP A 162 2.57 -7.37 -37.81
C ASP A 162 3.02 -7.22 -36.33
N ASP A 163 3.08 -5.98 -35.84
CA ASP A 163 3.43 -5.65 -34.45
C ASP A 163 2.34 -4.80 -33.80
N LEU A 164 2.11 -5.05 -32.52
CA LEU A 164 1.18 -4.29 -31.69
C LEU A 164 1.94 -3.26 -30.85
N MET A 165 1.68 -1.98 -31.10
CA MET A 165 2.28 -0.89 -30.34
C MET A 165 1.48 -0.59 -29.07
N ILE A 166 2.17 -0.60 -27.92
CA ILE A 166 1.65 -0.27 -26.59
C ILE A 166 2.34 0.99 -26.07
N ALA A 167 1.56 1.98 -25.66
CA ALA A 167 2.06 3.17 -24.97
C ALA A 167 1.93 3.00 -23.46
N THR A 168 3.05 3.01 -22.75
CA THR A 168 3.07 2.90 -21.28
C THR A 168 3.86 4.03 -20.65
N THR A 169 3.45 4.47 -19.48
CA THR A 169 4.23 5.40 -18.63
C THR A 169 5.22 4.67 -17.74
N ARG A 170 5.17 3.32 -17.68
CA ARG A 170 5.97 2.49 -16.78
C ARG A 170 6.64 1.32 -17.52
N PRO A 171 7.59 1.60 -18.42
CA PRO A 171 8.27 0.55 -19.21
C PRO A 171 9.06 -0.43 -18.34
N GLU A 172 9.44 -0.03 -17.12
CA GLU A 172 10.14 -0.87 -16.13
C GLU A 172 9.31 -2.06 -15.65
N LEU A 173 7.98 -2.03 -15.85
CA LEU A 173 7.09 -3.14 -15.50
C LEU A 173 7.00 -4.22 -16.59
N LEU A 174 7.64 -4.04 -17.73
CA LEU A 174 7.61 -5.02 -18.82
C LEU A 174 8.00 -6.45 -18.39
N PRO A 175 8.99 -6.69 -17.50
CA PRO A 175 9.30 -8.03 -17.01
C PRO A 175 8.16 -8.71 -16.23
N ALA A 176 7.23 -7.93 -15.69
CA ALA A 176 6.07 -8.41 -14.93
C ALA A 176 4.80 -8.49 -15.79
N CYS A 177 4.91 -8.27 -17.11
CA CYS A 177 3.77 -8.33 -18.02
C CYS A 177 3.28 -9.79 -18.13
N VAL A 178 2.03 -10.03 -17.77
CA VAL A 178 1.37 -11.36 -17.82
C VAL A 178 0.21 -11.38 -18.83
N ALA A 179 -0.28 -10.24 -19.27
CA ALA A 179 -1.31 -10.10 -20.27
C ALA A 179 -1.30 -8.68 -20.84
N LEU A 180 -1.83 -8.50 -22.05
CA LEU A 180 -2.32 -7.22 -22.55
C LEU A 180 -3.83 -7.17 -22.40
N VAL A 181 -4.35 -5.99 -22.07
CA VAL A 181 -5.78 -5.82 -21.80
C VAL A 181 -6.29 -4.61 -22.58
N ALA A 182 -7.42 -4.74 -23.28
CA ALA A 182 -8.12 -3.65 -23.93
C ALA A 182 -9.62 -3.69 -23.58
N HIS A 183 -10.31 -2.57 -23.78
CA HIS A 183 -11.74 -2.50 -23.53
C HIS A 183 -12.53 -3.37 -24.54
N PRO A 184 -13.55 -4.13 -24.12
CA PRO A 184 -14.29 -5.02 -25.01
C PRO A 184 -15.02 -4.31 -26.15
N GLU A 185 -15.36 -3.04 -25.99
CA GLU A 185 -16.00 -2.21 -27.02
C GLU A 185 -14.98 -1.47 -27.92
N ASP A 186 -13.68 -1.64 -27.68
CA ASP A 186 -12.65 -1.07 -28.53
C ASP A 186 -12.42 -1.94 -29.79
N GLU A 187 -13.05 -1.55 -30.88
CA GLU A 187 -13.01 -2.30 -32.15
C GLU A 187 -11.59 -2.50 -32.71
N ARG A 188 -10.63 -1.66 -32.32
CA ARG A 188 -9.23 -1.77 -32.75
C ARG A 188 -8.59 -3.10 -32.34
N TYR A 189 -9.01 -3.65 -31.21
CA TYR A 189 -8.42 -4.85 -30.61
C TYR A 189 -9.29 -6.10 -30.70
N ASN A 190 -10.52 -5.98 -31.24
CA ASN A 190 -11.43 -7.13 -31.42
C ASN A 190 -10.78 -8.33 -32.12
N PRO A 191 -9.97 -8.15 -33.21
CA PRO A 191 -9.33 -9.28 -33.89
C PRO A 191 -8.25 -9.97 -33.04
N LEU A 192 -7.77 -9.33 -31.97
CA LEU A 192 -6.65 -9.80 -31.15
C LEU A 192 -7.10 -10.50 -29.88
N PHE A 193 -8.36 -10.33 -29.44
CA PHE A 193 -8.85 -10.98 -28.24
C PHE A 193 -8.78 -12.50 -28.33
N GLY A 194 -8.17 -13.13 -27.31
CA GLY A 194 -7.91 -14.56 -27.28
C GLY A 194 -6.67 -15.02 -28.03
N SER A 195 -5.97 -14.11 -28.74
CA SER A 195 -4.63 -14.38 -29.27
C SER A 195 -3.55 -14.16 -28.22
N SER A 196 -2.30 -14.46 -28.57
CA SER A 196 -1.14 -14.17 -27.73
C SER A 196 -0.16 -13.29 -28.49
N VAL A 197 0.57 -12.45 -27.77
CA VAL A 197 1.64 -11.61 -28.31
C VAL A 197 2.95 -11.90 -27.57
N THR A 198 4.08 -11.60 -28.20
CA THR A 198 5.40 -11.79 -27.58
C THR A 198 5.93 -10.44 -27.07
N THR A 199 6.32 -10.41 -25.80
CA THR A 199 6.88 -9.20 -25.18
C THR A 199 8.21 -8.83 -25.80
N PRO A 200 8.49 -7.53 -26.06
CA PRO A 200 9.81 -7.09 -26.46
C PRO A 200 10.84 -7.40 -25.39
N VAL A 201 12.12 -7.48 -25.78
CA VAL A 201 13.29 -7.72 -24.92
C VAL A 201 13.31 -9.11 -24.28
N PHE A 202 12.20 -9.55 -23.65
CA PHE A 202 12.15 -10.79 -22.87
C PHE A 202 11.60 -12.00 -23.66
N GLY A 203 10.90 -11.78 -24.76
CA GLY A 203 10.38 -12.86 -25.61
C GLY A 203 9.33 -13.75 -24.95
N VAL A 204 8.60 -13.24 -23.95
CA VAL A 204 7.56 -13.99 -23.22
C VAL A 204 6.23 -13.88 -23.98
N SER A 205 5.57 -15.00 -24.23
CA SER A 205 4.23 -15.01 -24.80
C SER A 205 3.18 -14.70 -23.73
N VAL A 206 2.34 -13.68 -24.00
CA VAL A 206 1.27 -13.24 -23.09
C VAL A 206 -0.04 -13.13 -23.86
N PRO A 207 -1.20 -13.45 -23.24
CA PRO A 207 -2.50 -13.35 -23.89
C PRO A 207 -2.95 -11.90 -24.04
N VAL A 208 -3.81 -11.67 -25.06
CA VAL A 208 -4.58 -10.43 -25.23
C VAL A 208 -6.00 -10.68 -24.75
N LEU A 209 -6.43 -9.96 -23.72
CA LEU A 209 -7.69 -10.14 -23.02
C LEU A 209 -8.55 -8.87 -23.11
N SER A 210 -9.86 -9.03 -22.98
CA SER A 210 -10.79 -7.91 -22.82
C SER A 210 -11.09 -7.66 -21.34
N HIS A 211 -11.18 -6.38 -20.94
CA HIS A 211 -11.58 -6.01 -19.58
C HIS A 211 -12.24 -4.63 -19.57
N GLU A 212 -13.37 -4.51 -18.89
CA GLU A 212 -14.18 -3.27 -18.84
C GLU A 212 -13.46 -2.08 -18.15
N LEU A 213 -12.45 -2.33 -17.32
CA LEU A 213 -11.65 -1.28 -16.68
C LEU A 213 -10.52 -0.72 -17.56
N ALA A 214 -10.28 -1.29 -18.74
CA ALA A 214 -9.36 -0.69 -19.70
C ALA A 214 -9.97 0.60 -20.25
N ASP A 215 -9.18 1.65 -20.33
CA ASP A 215 -9.62 2.97 -20.80
C ASP A 215 -9.17 3.19 -22.25
N PRO A 216 -10.09 3.20 -23.23
CA PRO A 216 -9.76 3.35 -24.65
C PRO A 216 -9.10 4.68 -25.00
N GLU A 217 -9.26 5.71 -24.15
CA GLU A 217 -8.70 7.05 -24.37
C GLU A 217 -7.33 7.24 -23.75
N LYS A 218 -6.84 6.26 -22.97
CA LYS A 218 -5.57 6.35 -22.27
C LYS A 218 -4.45 5.63 -23.00
N GLY A 219 -3.46 6.39 -23.46
CA GLY A 219 -2.31 5.82 -24.19
C GLY A 219 -2.72 5.27 -25.55
N THR A 220 -2.56 3.96 -25.72
CA THR A 220 -3.01 3.22 -26.92
C THR A 220 -4.37 2.54 -26.75
N GLY A 221 -5.00 2.67 -25.60
CA GLY A 221 -6.26 2.01 -25.23
C GLY A 221 -6.00 0.74 -24.43
#